data_1d06b430d97aa0c29fd2497699dd698a
#
_entry.id   1d06b430d97aa0c29fd2497699dd698a
#
_cell.length_a   1.000
_cell.length_b   1.000
_cell.length_c   1.000
_cell.angle_alpha   90.00
_cell.angle_beta   90.00
_cell.angle_gamma   90.00
#
_symmetry.space_group_name_H-M   'P 1'
#
loop_
_entity.id
_entity.type
_entity.pdbx_description
1 polymer ?
#
loop_
_entity_poly.entity_id
_entity_poly.type
_entity_poly.pdbx_seq_one_letter_code
_entity_poly.pdbx_strand_id
1 'polypeptide(L)' 'MSDESPDLLYLDHISERIRRIETCAREGREAFEESHVLQDAVMRNFEVIGEAVKQLSPELRSRYSDVPWRRVAGF' A
#
# COMPACT_ATOMS: atom_id res chain seq x y z
N MET A 1 -1.99 25.03 -16.47
CA MET A 1 -1.05 24.29 -15.73
C MET A 1 -1.68 23.12 -15.01
N SER A 2 -0.95 22.18 -14.91
CA SER A 2 -1.46 21.02 -14.23
C SER A 2 -1.30 21.19 -12.74
N ASP A 3 -2.37 21.01 -12.03
CA ASP A 3 -2.34 20.99 -10.59
C ASP A 3 -2.33 19.59 -10.08
N GLU A 4 -2.05 18.68 -10.97
CA GLU A 4 -2.01 17.29 -10.53
C GLU A 4 -0.88 17.09 -9.58
N SER A 5 -1.26 16.79 -8.37
CA SER A 5 -0.30 16.46 -7.36
C SER A 5 0.20 15.05 -7.61
N PRO A 6 1.52 14.83 -7.52
CA PRO A 6 2.03 13.44 -7.54
C PRO A 6 1.37 12.57 -6.47
N ASP A 7 0.81 13.19 -5.44
CA ASP A 7 0.12 12.45 -4.39
C ASP A 7 -1.00 11.59 -4.94
N LEU A 8 -1.77 12.10 -5.91
CA LEU A 8 -2.87 11.32 -6.48
C LEU A 8 -2.36 10.05 -7.13
N LEU A 9 -1.25 10.14 -7.84
CA LEU A 9 -0.66 8.97 -8.49
C LEU A 9 -0.28 7.91 -7.46
N TYR A 10 0.38 8.34 -6.39
CA TYR A 10 0.83 7.40 -5.36
C TYR A 10 -0.34 6.84 -4.57
N LEU A 11 -1.38 7.64 -4.33
CA LEU A 11 -2.59 7.15 -3.67
C LEU A 11 -3.29 6.11 -4.52
N ASP A 12 -3.31 6.30 -5.84
CA ASP A 12 -3.87 5.30 -6.74
C ASP A 12 -3.09 4.01 -6.70
N HIS A 13 -1.77 4.09 -6.67
CA HIS A 13 -0.92 2.90 -6.54
C HIS A 13 -1.20 2.16 -5.25
N ILE A 14 -1.31 2.90 -4.15
CA ILE A 14 -1.60 2.31 -2.85
C ILE A 14 -2.96 1.60 -2.89
N SER A 15 -3.96 2.26 -3.44
CA SER A 15 -5.30 1.71 -3.52
C SER A 15 -5.33 0.42 -4.33
N GLU A 16 -4.61 0.42 -5.45
CA GLU A 16 -4.52 -0.76 -6.30
C GLU A 16 -3.87 -1.92 -5.58
N ARG A 17 -2.79 -1.64 -4.84
CA ARG A 17 -2.09 -2.70 -4.10
C ARG A 17 -2.93 -3.25 -2.97
N ILE A 18 -3.72 -2.39 -2.33
CA ILE A 18 -4.65 -2.84 -1.28
C ILE A 18 -5.66 -3.80 -1.89
N ARG A 19 -6.19 -3.50 -3.08
CA ARG A 19 -7.13 -4.40 -3.74
C ARG A 19 -6.49 -5.75 -4.03
N ARG A 20 -5.22 -5.76 -4.41
CA ARG A 20 -4.52 -7.03 -4.67
C ARG A 20 -4.35 -7.84 -3.40
N ILE A 21 -4.07 -7.17 -2.29
CA ILE A 21 -3.97 -7.85 -1.00
C ILE A 21 -5.31 -8.43 -0.62
N GLU A 22 -6.39 -7.68 -0.82
CA GLU A 22 -7.74 -8.16 -0.52
C GLU A 22 -8.10 -9.37 -1.36
N THR A 23 -7.69 -9.37 -2.63
CA THR A 23 -7.92 -10.51 -3.50
C THR A 23 -7.21 -11.76 -2.97
N CYS A 24 -5.97 -11.60 -2.51
CA CYS A 24 -5.23 -12.71 -1.91
C CYS A 24 -5.92 -13.18 -0.62
N ALA A 25 -6.43 -12.24 0.16
CA ALA A 25 -7.09 -12.57 1.43
C ALA A 25 -8.36 -13.39 1.22
N ARG A 26 -9.02 -13.21 0.09
CA ARG A 26 -10.24 -13.96 -0.21
C ARG A 26 -9.98 -15.45 -0.38
N GLU A 27 -8.75 -15.83 -0.65
CA GLU A 27 -8.39 -17.24 -0.74
C GLU A 27 -8.49 -17.94 0.61
N GLY A 28 -8.46 -17.15 1.69
CA GLY A 28 -8.60 -17.68 3.02
C GLY A 28 -7.27 -17.92 3.70
N ARG A 29 -7.33 -18.01 5.01
CA ARG A 29 -6.13 -18.16 5.85
C ARG A 29 -5.35 -19.42 5.51
N GLU A 30 -6.06 -20.52 5.33
CA GLU A 30 -5.42 -21.81 5.10
C GLU A 30 -4.66 -21.80 3.78
N ALA A 31 -5.29 -21.27 2.72
CA ALA A 31 -4.64 -21.18 1.43
C ALA A 31 -3.40 -20.28 1.54
N PHE A 32 -3.50 -19.19 2.28
CA PHE A 32 -2.38 -18.28 2.46
C PHE A 32 -1.21 -18.98 3.17
N GLU A 33 -1.51 -19.73 4.23
CA GLU A 33 -0.47 -20.40 5.00
C GLU A 33 0.24 -21.49 4.21
N GLU A 34 -0.44 -22.04 3.21
CA GLU A 34 0.12 -23.12 2.41
C GLU A 34 0.76 -22.66 1.12
N SER A 35 0.63 -21.40 0.76
CA SER A 35 1.10 -20.92 -0.54
C SER A 35 2.19 -19.86 -0.40
N HIS A 36 3.40 -20.24 -0.78
CA HIS A 36 4.50 -19.28 -0.86
C HIS A 36 4.21 -18.20 -1.89
N VAL A 37 3.49 -18.55 -2.95
CA VAL A 37 3.14 -17.57 -3.98
C VAL A 37 2.23 -16.49 -3.40
N LEU A 38 1.22 -16.87 -2.64
CA LEU A 38 0.33 -15.89 -2.01
C LEU A 38 1.08 -15.05 -0.98
N GLN A 39 1.94 -15.68 -0.18
CA GLN A 39 2.73 -14.96 0.82
C GLN A 39 3.63 -13.93 0.16
N ASP A 40 4.33 -14.33 -0.89
CA ASP A 40 5.23 -13.43 -1.60
C ASP A 40 4.46 -12.30 -2.26
N ALA A 41 3.29 -12.59 -2.81
CA ALA A 41 2.46 -11.58 -3.45
C ALA A 41 2.02 -10.51 -2.44
N VAL A 42 1.58 -10.94 -1.25
CA VAL A 42 1.16 -10.01 -0.21
C VAL A 42 2.34 -9.16 0.26
N MET A 43 3.48 -9.80 0.50
CA MET A 43 4.68 -9.08 0.94
C MET A 43 5.11 -8.06 -0.10
N ARG A 44 5.09 -8.46 -1.39
CA ARG A 44 5.46 -7.54 -2.45
C ARG A 44 4.53 -6.33 -2.48
N ASN A 45 3.22 -6.57 -2.29
CA ASN A 45 2.26 -5.48 -2.28
C ASN A 45 2.49 -4.53 -1.11
N PHE A 46 2.83 -5.07 0.06
CA PHE A 46 3.16 -4.22 1.22
C PHE A 46 4.42 -3.40 0.94
N GLU A 47 5.42 -3.97 0.30
CA GLU A 47 6.63 -3.24 -0.05
C GLU A 47 6.32 -2.08 -0.99
N VAL A 48 5.48 -2.32 -1.99
CA VAL A 48 5.11 -1.29 -2.94
C VAL A 48 4.32 -0.17 -2.25
N ILE A 49 3.42 -0.55 -1.33
CA ILE A 49 2.68 0.44 -0.55
C ILE A 49 3.64 1.31 0.25
N GLY A 50 4.60 0.67 0.93
CA GLY A 50 5.57 1.39 1.73
C GLY A 50 6.37 2.39 0.90
N GLU A 51 6.80 1.98 -0.29
CA GLU A 51 7.56 2.87 -1.17
C GLU A 51 6.70 4.02 -1.65
N ALA A 52 5.43 3.76 -1.97
CA ALA A 52 4.53 4.81 -2.41
C ALA A 52 4.26 5.82 -1.31
N VAL A 53 4.10 5.33 -0.07
CA VAL A 53 3.88 6.21 1.07
C VAL A 53 5.04 7.18 1.26
N LYS A 54 6.26 6.71 1.03
CA LYS A 54 7.44 7.57 1.16
C LYS A 54 7.43 8.72 0.15
N GLN A 55 6.69 8.56 -0.93
CA GLN A 55 6.62 9.59 -1.97
C GLN A 55 5.49 10.59 -1.74
N LEU A 56 4.62 10.32 -0.77
CA LEU A 56 3.54 11.25 -0.47
C LEU A 56 4.11 12.52 0.15
N SER A 57 3.48 13.66 -0.18
CA SER A 57 3.96 14.95 0.30
C SER A 57 3.81 15.07 1.81
N PRO A 58 4.67 15.86 2.46
CA PRO A 58 4.51 16.15 3.88
C PRO A 58 3.16 16.80 4.19
N GLU A 59 2.66 17.62 3.27
CA GLU A 59 1.38 18.29 3.45
C GLU A 59 0.25 17.28 3.55
N LEU A 60 0.24 16.29 2.66
CA LEU A 60 -0.80 15.27 2.69
C LEU A 60 -0.71 14.47 3.99
N ARG A 61 0.50 14.08 4.37
CA ARG A 61 0.67 13.26 5.58
C ARG A 61 0.28 14.03 6.83
N SER A 62 0.54 15.34 6.86
CA SER A 62 0.11 16.18 7.97
C SER A 62 -1.39 16.32 8.05
N ARG A 63 -2.05 16.41 6.89
CA ARG A 63 -3.49 16.54 6.84
C ARG A 63 -4.18 15.31 7.41
N TYR A 64 -3.58 14.14 7.24
CA TYR A 64 -4.13 12.88 7.73
C TYR A 64 -3.21 12.29 8.78
N SER A 65 -2.90 13.08 9.78
CA SER A 65 -1.88 12.73 10.78
C SER A 65 -2.29 11.57 11.69
N ASP A 66 -3.56 11.17 11.66
CA ASP A 66 -4.02 10.01 12.42
C ASP A 66 -3.58 8.69 11.77
N VAL A 67 -3.11 8.73 10.52
CA VAL A 67 -2.55 7.56 9.87
C VAL A 67 -1.10 7.39 10.32
N PRO A 68 -0.69 6.20 10.76
CA PRO A 68 0.69 5.99 11.21
C PRO A 68 1.63 5.81 10.00
N TRP A 69 1.88 6.90 9.30
CA TRP A 69 2.62 6.89 8.03
C TRP A 69 3.99 6.24 8.13
N ARG A 70 4.70 6.55 9.22
CA ARG A 70 6.05 6.01 9.39
C ARG A 70 6.04 4.50 9.49
N ARG A 71 5.03 3.98 10.17
CA ARG A 71 4.90 2.54 10.34
C ARG A 71 4.54 1.86 9.02
N VAL A 72 3.65 2.49 8.26
CA VAL A 72 3.26 1.95 6.95
C VAL A 72 4.45 1.96 6.01
N ALA A 73 5.22 3.05 6.01
CA ALA A 73 6.39 3.18 5.14
C ALA A 73 7.48 2.19 5.49
N GLY A 74 7.47 1.65 6.70
CA GLY A 74 8.50 0.74 7.16
C GLY A 74 8.33 -0.70 6.76
N PHE A 75 7.27 -1.03 6.04
CA PHE A 75 7.07 -2.41 5.58
C PHE A 75 8.14 -2.87 4.62
#